data_a5b15f2bb505d3446edf7c0dc55e1251
#
_entry.id   a5b15f2bb505d3446edf7c0dc55e1251
#
_cell.length_a   1.000
_cell.length_b   1.000
_cell.length_c   1.000
_cell.angle_alpha   90.00
_cell.angle_beta   90.00
_cell.angle_gamma   90.00
#
_symmetry.space_group_name_H-M   'P 1'
#
loop_
_entity.id
_entity.type
_entity.pdbx_description
1 polymer ?
#
loop_
_entity_poly.entity_id
_entity_poly.type
_entity_poly.pdbx_seq_one_letter_code
_entity_poly.pdbx_strand_id
1 'polypeptide(L)'
;MKLWQFAPGDDRTVRVDTRAASFRPGVVEGLSVLPLHDFDGIQTALVRWAPGTKFHRHTHPGGEEVYVLEGVFSDELGAYPAGTWVRSPRHSRHTPFVEDEGALIYVKVGHLGAELLTIPTR
;
A
#
# COMPACT_ATOMS: atom_id res chain seq x y z
N MET A 1 -3.54 5.51 17.47
CA MET A 1 -4.93 5.15 17.22
C MET A 1 -4.99 3.84 16.44
N LYS A 2 -5.82 2.93 16.92
CA LYS A 2 -5.96 1.66 16.27
C LYS A 2 -6.94 1.77 15.12
N LEU A 3 -6.52 1.40 13.93
CA LEU A 3 -7.44 1.34 12.80
C LEU A 3 -8.29 0.09 12.93
N TRP A 4 -9.56 0.22 12.56
CA TRP A 4 -10.42 -0.94 12.49
C TRP A 4 -10.00 -1.82 11.33
N GLN A 5 -10.09 -3.13 11.49
CA GLN A 5 -9.76 -4.08 10.44
C GLN A 5 -10.62 -5.32 10.57
N PHE A 6 -10.64 -6.10 9.52
CA PHE A 6 -11.43 -7.33 9.46
C PHE A 6 -10.62 -8.48 10.05
N ALA A 7 -11.17 -9.15 11.08
CA ALA A 7 -10.58 -10.34 11.70
C ALA A 7 -9.05 -10.23 11.81
N PRO A 8 -8.54 -9.53 12.83
CA PRO A 8 -7.12 -9.21 12.91
C PRO A 8 -6.18 -10.40 13.00
N GLY A 9 -6.62 -11.53 13.51
CA GLY A 9 -5.79 -12.73 13.52
C GLY A 9 -5.76 -13.42 12.17
N ASP A 10 -4.86 -14.38 12.02
CA ASP A 10 -4.67 -15.12 10.78
C ASP A 10 -5.40 -16.45 10.75
N ASP A 11 -6.34 -16.65 11.63
CA ASP A 11 -6.87 -17.98 11.92
C ASP A 11 -8.23 -18.26 11.27
N ARG A 12 -8.71 -17.39 10.38
CA ARG A 12 -10.01 -17.61 9.73
C ARG A 12 -10.06 -17.01 8.35
N THR A 13 -10.99 -17.53 7.55
CA THR A 13 -11.30 -16.94 6.25
C THR A 13 -12.06 -15.64 6.44
N VAL A 14 -11.68 -14.62 5.69
CA VAL A 14 -12.35 -13.32 5.68
C VAL A 14 -12.69 -12.96 4.23
N ARG A 15 -13.91 -12.50 4.02
CA ARG A 15 -14.35 -11.99 2.71
C ARG A 15 -14.89 -10.60 2.88
N VAL A 16 -14.44 -9.69 2.02
CA VAL A 16 -14.90 -8.30 2.05
C VAL A 16 -15.23 -7.90 0.62
N ASP A 17 -16.45 -7.42 0.41
CA ASP A 17 -16.78 -6.77 -0.85
C ASP A 17 -16.26 -5.35 -0.77
N THR A 18 -15.11 -5.13 -1.38
CA THR A 18 -14.41 -3.85 -1.25
C THR A 18 -15.13 -2.71 -1.96
N ARG A 19 -16.04 -3.02 -2.90
CA ARG A 19 -16.82 -1.97 -3.55
C ARG A 19 -17.93 -1.45 -2.65
N ALA A 20 -18.43 -2.30 -1.75
CA ALA A 20 -19.48 -1.93 -0.81
C ALA A 20 -18.95 -1.42 0.52
N ALA A 21 -17.67 -1.61 0.78
CA ALA A 21 -17.06 -1.21 2.06
C ALA A 21 -16.77 0.28 2.09
N SER A 22 -16.81 0.86 3.29
CA SER A 22 -16.55 2.28 3.48
C SER A 22 -15.08 2.54 3.72
N PHE A 23 -14.48 3.39 2.91
CA PHE A 23 -13.10 3.85 3.11
C PHE A 23 -13.09 4.93 4.17
N ARG A 24 -11.97 5.08 4.86
CA ARG A 24 -11.76 6.08 5.89
C ARG A 24 -10.78 7.13 5.40
N PRO A 25 -10.86 8.37 5.92
CA PRO A 25 -9.86 9.38 5.57
C PRO A 25 -8.45 8.89 5.87
N GLY A 26 -7.53 9.14 4.95
CA GLY A 26 -6.12 8.84 5.15
C GLY A 26 -5.39 9.99 5.83
N VAL A 27 -4.06 9.90 5.82
CA VAL A 27 -3.23 10.86 6.55
C VAL A 27 -3.02 12.18 5.81
N VAL A 28 -3.36 12.24 4.51
CA VAL A 28 -3.31 13.48 3.76
C VAL A 28 -4.63 13.66 3.04
N GLU A 29 -4.94 14.90 2.68
CA GLU A 29 -6.15 15.20 1.94
C GLU A 29 -6.14 14.49 0.58
N GLY A 30 -7.26 13.93 0.19
CA GLY A 30 -7.38 13.19 -1.05
C GLY A 30 -7.13 11.69 -0.93
N LEU A 31 -6.61 11.24 0.20
CA LEU A 31 -6.35 9.83 0.46
C LEU A 31 -7.46 9.24 1.30
N SER A 32 -7.93 8.06 0.90
CA SER A 32 -8.83 7.29 1.75
C SER A 32 -8.40 5.83 1.75
N VAL A 33 -8.62 5.16 2.87
CA VAL A 33 -8.03 3.85 3.15
C VAL A 33 -9.11 2.88 3.59
N LEU A 34 -9.05 1.68 3.06
CA LEU A 34 -9.82 0.54 3.55
C LEU A 34 -8.81 -0.46 4.13
N PRO A 35 -8.59 -0.45 5.45
CA PRO A 35 -7.69 -1.43 6.07
C PRO A 35 -8.27 -2.83 5.92
N LEU A 36 -7.44 -3.79 5.49
CA LEU A 36 -7.88 -5.17 5.32
C LEU A 36 -7.29 -6.07 6.40
N HIS A 37 -6.02 -5.91 6.72
CA HIS A 37 -5.34 -6.78 7.67
C HIS A 37 -4.18 -6.04 8.30
N ASP A 38 -3.97 -6.26 9.59
CA ASP A 38 -2.85 -5.69 10.32
C ASP A 38 -2.48 -6.68 11.42
N PHE A 39 -1.45 -7.46 11.18
CA PHE A 39 -1.04 -8.49 12.11
C PHE A 39 0.47 -8.66 12.06
N ASP A 40 1.09 -8.68 13.21
CA ASP A 40 2.52 -8.93 13.36
C ASP A 40 3.37 -7.96 12.53
N GLY A 41 2.97 -6.70 12.49
CA GLY A 41 3.70 -5.65 11.77
C GLY A 41 3.47 -5.62 10.27
N ILE A 42 2.67 -6.54 9.75
CA ILE A 42 2.36 -6.61 8.32
C ILE A 42 0.96 -6.06 8.11
N GLN A 43 0.85 -5.08 7.20
CA GLN A 43 -0.42 -4.41 6.96
C GLN A 43 -0.80 -4.49 5.49
N THR A 44 -2.07 -4.76 5.23
CA THR A 44 -2.64 -4.70 3.87
C THR A 44 -3.85 -3.79 3.86
N ALA A 45 -4.00 -3.06 2.76
CA ALA A 45 -5.10 -2.12 2.62
C ALA A 45 -5.36 -1.82 1.15
N LEU A 46 -6.55 -1.33 0.87
CA LEU A 46 -6.81 -0.60 -0.37
C LEU A 46 -6.69 0.88 -0.07
N VAL A 47 -6.08 1.61 -0.96
CA VAL A 47 -5.91 3.05 -0.82
C VAL A 47 -6.41 3.73 -2.08
N ARG A 48 -7.32 4.67 -1.90
CA ARG A 48 -7.86 5.45 -3.01
C ARG A 48 -7.23 6.83 -2.98
N TRP A 49 -6.73 7.24 -4.11
CA TRP A 49 -6.07 8.53 -4.32
C TRP A 49 -6.94 9.38 -5.22
N ALA A 50 -7.54 10.42 -4.67
CA ALA A 50 -8.31 11.37 -5.49
C ALA A 50 -7.37 12.08 -6.47
N PRO A 51 -7.88 12.52 -7.63
CA PRO A 51 -7.04 13.25 -8.59
C PRO A 51 -6.25 14.37 -7.94
N GLY A 52 -4.97 14.48 -8.28
CA GLY A 52 -4.10 15.55 -7.79
C GLY A 52 -3.53 15.31 -6.39
N THR A 53 -3.80 14.20 -5.76
CA THR A 53 -3.31 13.92 -4.41
C THR A 53 -1.79 13.71 -4.42
N LYS A 54 -1.12 14.31 -3.45
CA LYS A 54 0.31 14.15 -3.24
C LYS A 54 0.58 13.72 -1.81
N PHE A 55 1.55 12.85 -1.65
CA PHE A 55 2.00 12.43 -0.33
C PHE A 55 3.40 12.98 -0.11
N HIS A 56 3.73 13.29 1.13
CA HIS A 56 5.09 13.71 1.42
C HIS A 56 6.04 12.51 1.32
N ARG A 57 7.32 12.81 1.18
CA ARG A 57 8.35 11.76 1.13
C ARG A 57 8.33 10.96 2.42
N HIS A 58 8.36 9.64 2.29
CA HIS A 58 8.33 8.78 3.46
C HIS A 58 9.13 7.51 3.19
N THR A 59 9.47 6.83 4.28
CA THR A 59 10.28 5.62 4.26
C THR A 59 9.41 4.42 4.63
N HIS A 60 9.70 3.29 3.99
CA HIS A 60 9.05 2.03 4.30
C HIS A 60 10.03 1.13 5.05
N PRO A 61 10.01 1.09 6.38
CA PRO A 61 10.98 0.30 7.13
C PRO A 61 10.94 -1.19 6.80
N GLY A 62 9.77 -1.73 6.55
CA GLY A 62 9.62 -3.14 6.18
C GLY A 62 9.32 -3.37 4.71
N GLY A 63 9.54 -2.36 3.86
CA GLY A 63 9.26 -2.48 2.45
C GLY A 63 7.79 -2.34 2.12
N GLU A 64 7.50 -2.30 0.82
CA GLU A 64 6.14 -2.11 0.34
C GLU A 64 5.95 -2.82 -0.99
N GLU A 65 4.77 -3.41 -1.17
CA GLU A 65 4.31 -3.88 -2.47
C GLU A 65 3.01 -3.19 -2.81
N VAL A 66 2.90 -2.71 -4.04
CA VAL A 66 1.73 -2.01 -4.55
C VAL A 66 1.25 -2.71 -5.81
N TYR A 67 -0.05 -2.94 -5.89
CA TYR A 67 -0.67 -3.35 -7.15
C TYR A 67 -1.70 -2.30 -7.53
N VAL A 68 -1.56 -1.73 -8.73
CA VAL A 68 -2.44 -0.66 -9.18
C VAL A 68 -3.69 -1.28 -9.78
N LEU A 69 -4.83 -1.02 -9.17
CA LEU A 69 -6.12 -1.58 -9.59
C LEU A 69 -6.83 -0.67 -10.60
N GLU A 70 -6.75 0.65 -10.39
CA GLU A 70 -7.39 1.65 -11.24
C GLU A 70 -6.52 2.89 -11.32
N GLY A 71 -6.60 3.59 -12.44
CA GLY A 71 -5.91 4.86 -12.60
C GLY A 71 -4.42 4.71 -12.83
N VAL A 72 -3.67 5.72 -12.41
CA VAL A 72 -2.21 5.77 -12.57
C VAL A 72 -1.60 6.25 -11.27
N PHE A 73 -0.77 5.42 -10.68
CA PHE A 73 -0.01 5.74 -9.48
C PHE A 73 1.41 6.12 -9.90
N SER A 74 1.99 7.15 -9.29
CA SER A 74 3.29 7.64 -9.72
C SER A 74 4.21 7.92 -8.53
N ASP A 75 5.50 7.92 -8.79
CA ASP A 75 6.50 8.45 -7.88
C ASP A 75 7.66 8.98 -8.72
N GLU A 76 8.76 9.32 -8.09
CA GLU A 76 9.90 9.90 -8.81
C GLU A 76 10.55 8.93 -9.82
N LEU A 77 10.25 7.64 -9.71
CA LEU A 77 10.83 6.65 -10.63
C LEU A 77 9.96 6.40 -11.86
N GLY A 78 8.69 6.81 -11.83
CA GLY A 78 7.84 6.64 -12.99
C GLY A 78 6.36 6.67 -12.68
N ALA A 79 5.58 6.35 -13.70
CA ALA A 79 4.14 6.26 -13.64
C ALA A 79 3.71 4.81 -13.84
N TYR A 80 2.78 4.36 -13.01
CA TYR A 80 2.37 2.96 -12.98
C TYR A 80 0.86 2.88 -13.24
N PRO A 81 0.47 2.49 -14.45
CA PRO A 81 -0.96 2.34 -14.75
C PRO A 81 -1.55 1.08 -14.12
N ALA A 82 -2.88 0.99 -14.18
CA ALA A 82 -3.59 -0.19 -13.69
C ALA A 82 -2.97 -1.46 -14.26
N GLY A 83 -2.80 -2.46 -13.41
CA GLY A 83 -2.15 -3.71 -13.75
C GLY A 83 -0.67 -3.77 -13.42
N THR A 84 -0.08 -2.68 -12.96
CA THR A 84 1.34 -2.65 -12.59
C THR A 84 1.51 -3.10 -11.14
N TRP A 85 2.51 -3.94 -10.91
CA TRP A 85 2.93 -4.32 -9.56
C TRP A 85 4.32 -3.73 -9.31
N VAL A 86 4.50 -3.11 -8.15
CA VAL A 86 5.74 -2.45 -7.78
C VAL A 86 6.17 -2.95 -6.40
N ARG A 87 7.42 -3.37 -6.29
CA ARG A 87 8.01 -3.72 -4.99
C ARG A 87 9.12 -2.74 -4.66
N SER A 88 9.04 -2.18 -3.47
CA SER A 88 10.04 -1.26 -2.94
C SER A 88 10.67 -1.88 -1.71
N PRO A 89 11.99 -2.05 -1.68
CA PRO A 89 12.64 -2.82 -0.61
C PRO A 89 12.59 -2.12 0.73
N ARG A 90 13.02 -2.84 1.76
CA ARG A 90 13.14 -2.26 3.11
C ARG A 90 13.95 -0.97 3.06
N HIS A 91 13.50 -0.01 3.83
CA HIS A 91 14.13 1.30 3.99
C HIS A 91 14.11 2.16 2.73
N SER A 92 13.38 1.74 1.70
CA SER A 92 13.22 2.57 0.52
C SER A 92 12.39 3.80 0.85
N ARG A 93 12.59 4.84 0.07
CA ARG A 93 11.87 6.11 0.22
C ARG A 93 11.32 6.52 -1.12
N HIS A 94 10.14 7.12 -1.09
CA HIS A 94 9.57 7.70 -2.29
C HIS A 94 8.60 8.83 -1.93
N THR A 95 8.23 9.59 -2.95
CA THR A 95 7.27 10.67 -2.84
C THR A 95 6.14 10.36 -3.83
N PRO A 96 5.16 9.56 -3.41
CA PRO A 96 4.11 9.14 -4.35
C PRO A 96 3.11 10.25 -4.59
N PHE A 97 2.50 10.22 -5.77
CA PHE A 97 1.49 11.18 -6.16
C PHE A 97 0.62 10.59 -7.26
N VAL A 98 -0.52 11.23 -7.51
CA VAL A 98 -1.34 10.93 -8.67
C VAL A 98 -1.69 12.22 -9.37
N GLU A 99 -1.99 12.11 -10.66
CA GLU A 99 -2.39 13.24 -11.48
C GLU A 99 -3.89 13.18 -11.74
N ASP A 100 -4.35 13.53 -12.93
CA ASP A 100 -5.76 13.74 -13.20
C ASP A 100 -6.63 12.51 -13.07
N GLU A 101 -6.03 11.33 -13.20
CA GLU A 101 -6.79 10.08 -13.17
C GLU A 101 -7.01 9.55 -11.76
N GLY A 102 -6.24 10.02 -10.80
CA GLY A 102 -6.27 9.39 -9.50
C GLY A 102 -5.79 7.94 -9.57
N ALA A 103 -6.00 7.20 -8.50
CA ALA A 103 -5.65 5.78 -8.48
C ALA A 103 -6.38 5.04 -7.37
N LEU A 104 -6.54 3.74 -7.57
CA LEU A 104 -6.89 2.81 -6.51
C LEU A 104 -5.81 1.75 -6.48
N ILE A 105 -5.17 1.57 -5.33
CA ILE A 105 -4.08 0.62 -5.20
C ILE A 105 -4.35 -0.35 -4.06
N TYR A 106 -3.82 -1.57 -4.21
CA TYR A 106 -3.68 -2.53 -3.12
C TYR A 106 -2.25 -2.41 -2.61
N VAL A 107 -2.09 -2.26 -1.30
CA VAL A 107 -0.78 -2.05 -0.71
C VAL A 107 -0.56 -3.06 0.41
N LYS A 108 0.68 -3.58 0.49
CA LYS A 108 1.12 -4.43 1.57
C LYS A 108 2.47 -3.92 2.06
N VAL A 109 2.57 -3.67 3.35
CA VAL A 109 3.79 -3.10 3.95
C VAL A 109 4.25 -3.95 5.11
N GLY A 110 5.55 -3.88 5.41
CA GLY A 110 6.12 -4.49 6.60
C GLY A 110 6.53 -5.94 6.44
N HIS A 111 6.41 -6.51 5.25
CA HIS A 111 6.59 -7.96 5.04
C HIS A 111 7.87 -8.34 4.33
N LEU A 112 8.64 -7.38 3.84
CA LEU A 112 9.85 -7.69 3.10
C LEU A 112 11.01 -7.89 4.07
N GLY A 113 11.76 -8.95 3.84
CA GLY A 113 12.86 -9.31 4.71
C GLY A 113 14.10 -8.47 4.50
N ALA A 114 15.11 -8.78 5.29
CA ALA A 114 16.41 -8.13 5.16
C ALA A 114 17.07 -8.50 3.84
N GLU A 115 18.08 -7.71 3.49
CA GLU A 115 18.92 -8.03 2.35
C GLU A 115 19.52 -9.43 2.49
N LEU A 116 19.77 -10.05 1.37
CA LEU A 116 20.39 -11.37 1.35
C LEU A 116 21.92 -11.23 1.40
N LEU A 117 22.40 -10.64 2.49
CA LEU A 117 23.82 -10.31 2.62
C LEU A 117 24.70 -11.52 2.84
N THR A 118 24.14 -12.57 3.39
CA THR A 118 24.95 -13.69 3.87
C THR A 118 24.44 -15.02 3.35
N ILE A 119 23.80 -15.03 2.20
CA ILE A 119 23.36 -16.28 1.63
C ILE A 119 24.57 -17.14 1.31
N PRO A 120 24.64 -18.34 1.87
CA PRO A 120 25.72 -19.23 1.51
C PRO A 120 25.67 -19.56 0.03
N THR A 121 26.81 -19.66 -0.56
CA THR A 121 26.90 -20.15 -1.93
C THR A 121 26.45 -21.60 -1.94
N ARG A 122 25.65 -21.93 -2.89
CA ARG A 122 25.17 -23.30 -3.05
C ARG A 122 25.72 -23.90 -4.28
#